data_d1611d4ce0c36d72dd5a19100396b240
#
_entry.id   d1611d4ce0c36d72dd5a19100396b240
#
_cell.length_a   1.000
_cell.length_b   1.000
_cell.length_c   1.000
_cell.angle_alpha   90.00
_cell.angle_beta   90.00
_cell.angle_gamma   90.00
#
_symmetry.space_group_name_H-M   'P 1'
#
loop_
_entity.id
_entity.type
_entity.pdbx_description
1 polymer ?
#
loop_
_entity_poly.entity_id
_entity_poly.type
_entity_poly.pdbx_seq_one_letter_code
_entity_poly.pdbx_strand_id
1 'polypeptide(L)'
;MCVGYCGSFPELFRRVDRDISSGRAEGAELLDDKDFTAIGNECWQCKVCFIKCPYTKDDDASELLDFPRLMAREKAVRAKRNGIEIVDRVLGEPQLVGAMGSGMASGMANLVNANRLVRTAQEKVAGISSRFPLPPMAAKPFSKWQANREEPKGHKGDVVLFATCFGEYNAPNVPMAAVRVLEHNGFRVLPPGVLPGEGGTDLQPTCCGMPNLDGGDIDGYISKVRANVALLHPQVAAGLKIVVPSPTCGYTMKKEWPEYLDTPEVRAVAAATIDLMEFLLQLAKEKKLKLEFEKGLGQVAYHAACHLRAQKIGFPGARVLGKVKDTDVRVIEECSAVDGTWGMKAAHYETGRKYAQKLVRGVDDAEPDLVVTDCTLSALRIAHETGRGEKPRPRVVHPIEALAEAYGLGDASTTYGIVPKD
;
A
#
# COMPACT_ATOMS: atom_id res chain seq x y z
N MET A 1 24.95 4.30 3.96
CA MET A 1 23.56 4.10 4.37
C MET A 1 22.66 3.82 3.17
N CYS A 2 22.65 4.64 2.10
CA CYS A 2 21.79 4.47 0.91
C CYS A 2 21.91 3.10 0.22
N VAL A 3 23.13 2.55 0.13
CA VAL A 3 23.44 1.26 -0.53
C VAL A 3 22.67 0.06 0.06
N GLY A 4 22.23 0.15 1.32
CA GLY A 4 21.54 -0.96 2.00
C GLY A 4 20.02 -1.00 1.83
N TYR A 5 19.40 0.03 1.22
CA TYR A 5 17.92 0.10 1.14
C TYR A 5 17.34 -0.61 -0.07
N CYS A 6 17.97 -0.52 -1.24
CA CYS A 6 17.45 -1.11 -2.48
C CYS A 6 18.57 -1.41 -3.48
N GLY A 7 18.23 -1.98 -4.64
CA GLY A 7 19.16 -2.28 -5.73
C GLY A 7 19.66 -1.05 -6.50
N SER A 8 18.92 0.06 -6.44
CA SER A 8 19.16 1.23 -7.29
C SER A 8 20.48 1.94 -6.97
N PHE A 9 20.81 2.14 -5.69
CA PHE A 9 22.10 2.76 -5.31
C PHE A 9 23.31 1.89 -5.61
N PRO A 10 23.35 0.59 -5.31
CA PRO A 10 24.42 -0.29 -5.77
C PRO A 10 24.61 -0.26 -7.29
N GLU A 11 23.54 -0.24 -8.05
CA GLU A 11 23.59 -0.17 -9.50
C GLU A 11 24.14 1.19 -9.99
N LEU A 12 23.71 2.29 -9.38
CA LEU A 12 24.25 3.62 -9.65
C LEU A 12 25.77 3.66 -9.40
N PHE A 13 26.22 3.28 -8.21
CA PHE A 13 27.64 3.31 -7.87
C PHE A 13 28.46 2.39 -8.76
N ARG A 14 27.99 1.18 -9.05
CA ARG A 14 28.67 0.26 -9.97
C ARG A 14 28.91 0.86 -11.36
N ARG A 15 27.96 1.66 -11.87
CA ARG A 15 28.10 2.31 -13.18
C ARG A 15 29.04 3.50 -13.13
N VAL A 16 28.94 4.31 -12.11
CA VAL A 16 29.88 5.43 -11.90
C VAL A 16 31.30 4.91 -11.72
N ASP A 17 31.50 3.88 -10.88
CA ASP A 17 32.82 3.26 -10.65
C ASP A 17 33.40 2.65 -11.94
N ARG A 18 32.59 2.08 -12.82
CA ARG A 18 33.01 1.59 -14.14
C ARG A 18 33.69 2.71 -14.96
N ASP A 19 33.07 3.89 -14.98
CA ASP A 19 33.53 5.01 -15.80
C ASP A 19 34.74 5.70 -15.18
N ILE A 20 34.76 5.87 -13.86
CA ILE A 20 35.95 6.38 -13.11
C ILE A 20 37.12 5.43 -13.26
N SER A 21 36.96 4.13 -13.04
CA SER A 21 38.02 3.13 -13.12
C SER A 21 38.63 3.00 -14.53
N SER A 22 37.84 3.37 -15.56
CA SER A 22 38.36 3.41 -16.95
C SER A 22 39.08 4.71 -17.30
N GLY A 23 39.16 5.69 -16.37
CA GLY A 23 39.76 7.01 -16.59
C GLY A 23 38.97 7.90 -17.56
N ARG A 24 37.68 7.57 -17.82
CA ARG A 24 36.85 8.33 -18.77
C ARG A 24 36.04 9.43 -18.12
N ALA A 25 35.78 9.35 -16.80
CA ALA A 25 35.00 10.33 -16.04
C ALA A 25 35.57 10.50 -14.64
N GLU A 26 35.21 11.61 -13.99
CA GLU A 26 35.51 11.87 -12.57
C GLU A 26 34.27 11.62 -11.67
N GLY A 27 33.08 11.39 -12.27
CA GLY A 27 31.83 11.16 -11.59
C GLY A 27 30.77 10.51 -12.48
N ALA A 28 29.56 11.06 -12.47
CA ALA A 28 28.38 10.52 -13.14
C ALA A 28 28.15 11.07 -14.55
N GLU A 29 29.11 11.80 -15.13
CA GLU A 29 28.96 12.60 -16.36
C GLU A 29 28.69 11.75 -17.61
N LEU A 30 29.13 10.50 -17.60
CA LEU A 30 29.00 9.58 -18.73
C LEU A 30 27.82 8.63 -18.62
N LEU A 31 26.99 8.77 -17.59
CA LEU A 31 25.78 7.95 -17.48
C LEU A 31 24.81 8.30 -18.63
N ASP A 32 24.42 7.29 -19.38
CA ASP A 32 23.50 7.42 -20.51
C ASP A 32 22.06 6.97 -20.16
N ASP A 33 21.13 7.05 -21.11
CA ASP A 33 19.72 6.64 -20.95
C ASP A 33 19.59 5.15 -20.54
N LYS A 34 20.50 4.27 -20.96
CA LYS A 34 20.49 2.85 -20.58
C LYS A 34 20.94 2.66 -19.12
N ASP A 35 21.92 3.46 -18.70
CA ASP A 35 22.37 3.47 -17.31
C ASP A 35 21.25 3.95 -16.39
N PHE A 36 20.61 5.07 -16.72
CA PHE A 36 19.46 5.58 -15.96
C PHE A 36 18.27 4.61 -15.93
N THR A 37 17.98 3.94 -17.05
CA THR A 37 16.96 2.91 -17.12
C THR A 37 17.24 1.75 -16.17
N ALA A 38 18.48 1.26 -16.14
CA ALA A 38 18.85 0.16 -15.24
C ALA A 38 18.77 0.57 -13.76
N ILE A 39 19.25 1.77 -13.42
CA ILE A 39 19.17 2.34 -12.07
C ILE A 39 17.70 2.53 -11.66
N GLY A 40 16.86 3.09 -12.55
CA GLY A 40 15.46 3.34 -12.32
C GLY A 40 14.63 2.06 -12.13
N ASN A 41 14.96 0.99 -12.86
CA ASN A 41 14.30 -0.31 -12.72
C ASN A 41 14.55 -0.97 -11.37
N GLU A 42 15.67 -0.69 -10.71
CA GLU A 42 15.98 -1.17 -9.36
C GLU A 42 15.39 -0.29 -8.25
N CYS A 43 14.72 0.83 -8.60
CA CYS A 43 14.03 1.69 -7.64
C CYS A 43 12.55 1.31 -7.54
N TRP A 44 12.18 0.79 -6.40
CA TRP A 44 10.79 0.44 -6.08
C TRP A 44 10.04 1.49 -5.25
N GLN A 45 10.41 2.77 -5.39
CA GLN A 45 9.69 3.95 -4.89
C GLN A 45 9.30 3.95 -3.39
N CYS A 46 9.98 3.19 -2.54
CA CYS A 46 9.64 3.04 -1.11
C CYS A 46 9.85 4.31 -0.25
N LYS A 47 10.49 5.35 -0.80
CA LYS A 47 10.79 6.65 -0.16
C LYS A 47 11.68 6.57 1.09
N VAL A 48 12.14 5.40 1.51
CA VAL A 48 12.95 5.25 2.74
C VAL A 48 14.29 5.98 2.64
N CYS A 49 14.92 6.01 1.46
CA CYS A 49 16.15 6.78 1.24
C CYS A 49 15.90 8.29 1.40
N PHE A 50 14.75 8.80 0.97
CA PHE A 50 14.37 10.21 1.12
C PHE A 50 14.20 10.58 2.60
N ILE A 51 13.43 9.83 3.36
CA ILE A 51 13.14 10.15 4.78
C ILE A 51 14.35 10.01 5.71
N LYS A 52 15.43 9.36 5.25
CA LYS A 52 16.69 9.19 6.01
C LYS A 52 17.84 10.03 5.46
N CYS A 53 17.63 10.76 4.37
CA CYS A 53 18.62 11.62 3.76
C CYS A 53 18.63 12.99 4.44
N PRO A 54 19.78 13.49 4.92
CA PRO A 54 19.84 14.82 5.53
C PRO A 54 19.95 15.96 4.49
N TYR A 55 19.94 15.64 3.20
CA TYR A 55 20.08 16.60 2.09
C TYR A 55 18.78 16.83 1.33
N THR A 56 17.63 16.66 2.01
CA THR A 56 16.31 16.83 1.40
C THR A 56 15.71 18.20 1.69
N LYS A 57 14.67 18.55 0.94
CA LYS A 57 13.88 19.76 1.21
C LYS A 57 13.21 19.76 2.59
N ASP A 58 12.95 18.58 3.15
CA ASP A 58 12.33 18.42 4.47
C ASP A 58 13.29 18.76 5.62
N ASP A 59 14.59 18.81 5.33
CA ASP A 59 15.67 19.11 6.28
C ASP A 59 16.31 20.50 6.00
N ASP A 60 15.63 21.36 5.23
CA ASP A 60 16.08 22.69 4.81
C ASP A 60 17.47 22.69 4.11
N ALA A 61 17.82 21.55 3.51
CA ALA A 61 19.10 21.40 2.82
C ALA A 61 19.10 22.10 1.45
N SER A 62 20.22 22.74 1.11
CA SER A 62 20.43 23.44 -0.17
C SER A 62 20.44 22.49 -1.37
N GLU A 63 20.81 21.23 -1.16
CA GLU A 63 20.94 20.19 -2.18
C GLU A 63 19.59 19.71 -2.72
N LEU A 64 18.52 19.86 -1.95
CA LEU A 64 17.14 19.50 -2.33
C LEU A 64 17.01 18.10 -2.93
N LEU A 65 17.75 17.12 -2.40
CA LEU A 65 17.91 15.78 -2.97
C LEU A 65 16.62 14.97 -2.83
N ASP A 66 16.04 14.53 -3.94
CA ASP A 66 14.89 13.60 -3.98
C ASP A 66 15.16 12.48 -5.00
N PHE A 67 15.92 11.47 -4.59
CA PHE A 67 16.28 10.36 -5.45
C PHE A 67 15.05 9.56 -5.95
N PRO A 68 14.04 9.21 -5.12
CA PRO A 68 12.84 8.56 -5.61
C PRO A 68 12.12 9.33 -6.71
N ARG A 69 12.06 10.66 -6.59
CA ARG A 69 11.45 11.52 -7.61
C ARG A 69 12.27 11.57 -8.90
N LEU A 70 13.59 11.60 -8.78
CA LEU A 70 14.49 11.52 -9.94
C LEU A 70 14.22 10.22 -10.73
N MET A 71 14.08 9.09 -10.04
CA MET A 71 13.77 7.80 -10.67
C MET A 71 12.35 7.75 -11.24
N ALA A 72 11.37 8.35 -10.57
CA ALA A 72 10.01 8.49 -11.12
C ALA A 72 10.00 9.34 -12.40
N ARG A 73 10.80 10.42 -12.43
CA ARG A 73 10.97 11.26 -13.62
C ARG A 73 11.62 10.50 -14.77
N GLU A 74 12.64 9.68 -14.49
CA GLU A 74 13.24 8.80 -15.51
C GLU A 74 12.19 7.90 -16.15
N LYS A 75 11.42 7.19 -15.31
CA LYS A 75 10.35 6.30 -15.79
C LYS A 75 9.31 7.05 -16.61
N ALA A 76 8.90 8.24 -16.20
CA ALA A 76 7.94 9.08 -16.94
C ALA A 76 8.50 9.55 -18.30
N VAL A 77 9.76 9.97 -18.37
CA VAL A 77 10.43 10.35 -19.62
C VAL A 77 10.52 9.16 -20.57
N ARG A 78 10.92 8.00 -20.06
CA ARG A 78 11.00 6.75 -20.83
C ARG A 78 9.63 6.32 -21.34
N ALA A 79 8.60 6.34 -20.50
CA ALA A 79 7.24 6.02 -20.89
C ALA A 79 6.69 6.97 -21.98
N LYS A 80 7.01 8.27 -21.87
CA LYS A 80 6.63 9.26 -22.90
C LYS A 80 7.34 9.04 -24.23
N ARG A 81 8.62 8.60 -24.24
CA ARG A 81 9.40 8.34 -25.46
C ARG A 81 9.03 7.02 -26.12
N ASN A 82 8.89 5.96 -25.33
CA ASN A 82 8.83 4.57 -25.81
C ASN A 82 7.43 3.93 -25.64
N GLY A 83 6.50 4.63 -25.01
CA GLY A 83 5.23 4.08 -24.57
C GLY A 83 5.35 3.36 -23.20
N ILE A 84 4.20 3.11 -22.57
CA ILE A 84 4.09 2.41 -21.30
C ILE A 84 4.25 0.91 -21.55
N GLU A 85 5.11 0.24 -20.78
CA GLU A 85 5.31 -1.21 -20.87
C GLU A 85 3.99 -1.97 -20.61
N ILE A 86 3.78 -3.10 -21.29
CA ILE A 86 2.55 -3.89 -21.15
C ILE A 86 2.27 -4.27 -19.70
N VAL A 87 3.31 -4.68 -18.96
CA VAL A 87 3.20 -5.04 -17.55
C VAL A 87 2.74 -3.85 -16.69
N ASP A 88 3.25 -2.65 -16.94
CA ASP A 88 2.88 -1.44 -16.22
C ASP A 88 1.47 -0.96 -16.59
N ARG A 89 1.07 -1.14 -17.84
CA ARG A 89 -0.31 -0.85 -18.28
C ARG A 89 -1.33 -1.76 -17.62
N VAL A 90 -1.06 -3.07 -17.52
CA VAL A 90 -1.95 -4.03 -16.87
C VAL A 90 -2.00 -3.80 -15.35
N LEU A 91 -0.84 -3.64 -14.72
CA LEU A 91 -0.74 -3.42 -13.28
C LEU A 91 -1.16 -1.99 -12.88
N GLY A 92 -1.14 -1.03 -13.82
CA GLY A 92 -1.62 0.35 -13.65
C GLY A 92 -3.13 0.47 -13.48
N GLU A 93 -3.90 -0.56 -13.86
CA GLU A 93 -5.37 -0.55 -13.80
C GLU A 93 -5.96 -1.59 -12.81
N PRO A 94 -5.54 -1.57 -11.52
CA PRO A 94 -5.99 -2.56 -10.54
C PRO A 94 -7.49 -2.50 -10.28
N GLN A 95 -8.11 -1.33 -10.47
CA GLN A 95 -9.55 -1.18 -10.31
C GLN A 95 -10.32 -1.86 -11.45
N LEU A 96 -9.89 -1.70 -12.71
CA LEU A 96 -10.52 -2.36 -13.84
C LEU A 96 -10.40 -3.88 -13.72
N VAL A 97 -9.18 -4.36 -13.44
CA VAL A 97 -8.91 -5.80 -13.22
C VAL A 97 -9.76 -6.35 -12.06
N GLY A 98 -9.82 -5.59 -10.97
CA GLY A 98 -10.62 -5.95 -9.79
C GLY A 98 -12.12 -6.00 -10.08
N ALA A 99 -12.65 -4.99 -10.77
CA ALA A 99 -14.08 -4.93 -11.13
C ALA A 99 -14.48 -6.08 -12.06
N MET A 100 -13.64 -6.45 -13.02
CA MET A 100 -13.89 -7.57 -13.93
C MET A 100 -13.75 -8.93 -13.26
N GLY A 101 -12.80 -9.07 -12.32
CA GLY A 101 -12.47 -10.34 -11.68
C GLY A 101 -13.24 -10.65 -10.41
N SER A 102 -13.94 -9.68 -9.79
CA SER A 102 -14.65 -9.85 -8.53
C SER A 102 -16.14 -10.17 -8.71
N GLY A 103 -16.86 -10.37 -7.61
CA GLY A 103 -18.28 -10.72 -7.63
C GLY A 103 -18.51 -12.12 -8.20
N MET A 104 -19.44 -12.26 -9.12
CA MET A 104 -19.77 -13.56 -9.75
C MET A 104 -18.60 -14.18 -10.53
N ALA A 105 -17.69 -13.36 -11.05
CA ALA A 105 -16.51 -13.82 -11.79
C ALA A 105 -15.39 -14.32 -10.86
N SER A 106 -15.43 -14.05 -9.57
CA SER A 106 -14.33 -14.29 -8.62
C SER A 106 -13.87 -15.75 -8.56
N GLY A 107 -14.81 -16.69 -8.57
CA GLY A 107 -14.50 -18.12 -8.54
C GLY A 107 -13.65 -18.55 -9.75
N MET A 108 -14.05 -18.12 -10.96
CA MET A 108 -13.30 -18.39 -12.18
C MET A 108 -11.96 -17.66 -12.20
N ALA A 109 -11.93 -16.38 -11.84
CA ALA A 109 -10.71 -15.57 -11.81
C ALA A 109 -9.67 -16.17 -10.83
N ASN A 110 -10.12 -16.60 -9.65
CA ASN A 110 -9.25 -17.23 -8.65
C ASN A 110 -8.74 -18.61 -9.11
N LEU A 111 -9.59 -19.42 -9.78
CA LEU A 111 -9.18 -20.69 -10.36
C LEU A 111 -8.12 -20.50 -11.46
N VAL A 112 -8.33 -19.52 -12.34
CA VAL A 112 -7.38 -19.13 -13.40
C VAL A 112 -6.04 -18.69 -12.78
N ASN A 113 -6.07 -17.84 -11.76
CA ASN A 113 -4.87 -17.40 -11.05
C ASN A 113 -4.17 -18.49 -10.25
N ALA A 114 -4.86 -19.56 -9.87
CA ALA A 114 -4.27 -20.74 -9.22
C ALA A 114 -3.66 -21.76 -10.22
N ASN A 115 -3.93 -21.60 -11.51
CA ASN A 115 -3.46 -22.54 -12.54
C ASN A 115 -2.03 -22.20 -12.98
N ARG A 116 -1.09 -23.12 -12.82
CA ARG A 116 0.34 -22.94 -13.13
C ARG A 116 0.61 -22.63 -14.60
N LEU A 117 -0.09 -23.28 -15.52
CA LEU A 117 0.10 -23.06 -16.96
C LEU A 117 -0.35 -21.66 -17.35
N VAL A 118 -1.50 -21.22 -16.85
CA VAL A 118 -2.02 -19.85 -17.08
C VAL A 118 -1.06 -18.82 -16.51
N ARG A 119 -0.54 -19.02 -15.28
CA ARG A 119 0.43 -18.13 -14.66
C ARG A 119 1.73 -18.05 -15.45
N THR A 120 2.22 -19.18 -16.00
CA THR A 120 3.39 -19.18 -16.88
C THR A 120 3.12 -18.42 -18.18
N ALA A 121 1.93 -18.54 -18.76
CA ALA A 121 1.53 -17.76 -19.93
C ALA A 121 1.44 -16.25 -19.60
N GLN A 122 0.86 -15.88 -18.46
CA GLN A 122 0.82 -14.48 -17.98
C GLN A 122 2.22 -13.90 -17.81
N GLU A 123 3.17 -14.68 -17.28
CA GLU A 123 4.56 -14.24 -17.15
C GLU A 123 5.19 -13.95 -18.51
N LYS A 124 5.01 -14.84 -19.49
CA LYS A 124 5.57 -14.66 -20.84
C LYS A 124 4.96 -13.51 -21.62
N VAL A 125 3.65 -13.28 -21.47
CA VAL A 125 2.91 -12.28 -22.25
C VAL A 125 2.89 -10.91 -21.55
N ALA A 126 2.62 -10.90 -20.24
CA ALA A 126 2.41 -9.67 -19.47
C ALA A 126 3.55 -9.35 -18.51
N GLY A 127 4.58 -10.19 -18.39
CA GLY A 127 5.71 -9.94 -17.47
C GLY A 127 5.39 -10.05 -15.98
N ILE A 128 4.21 -10.60 -15.62
CA ILE A 128 3.78 -10.78 -14.23
C ILE A 128 4.32 -12.12 -13.73
N SER A 129 5.11 -12.12 -12.67
CA SER A 129 5.74 -13.34 -12.15
C SER A 129 4.74 -14.45 -11.84
N SER A 130 4.95 -15.63 -12.40
CA SER A 130 4.15 -16.81 -12.11
C SER A 130 4.36 -17.33 -10.68
N ARG A 131 5.47 -16.94 -10.05
CA ARG A 131 5.87 -17.36 -8.69
C ARG A 131 5.43 -16.38 -7.60
N PHE A 132 5.10 -15.14 -7.94
CA PHE A 132 4.58 -14.18 -6.97
C PHE A 132 3.09 -14.46 -6.71
N PRO A 133 2.63 -14.50 -5.44
CA PRO A 133 1.22 -14.69 -5.14
C PRO A 133 0.39 -13.51 -5.68
N LEU A 134 -0.70 -13.80 -6.37
CA LEU A 134 -1.66 -12.76 -6.73
C LEU A 134 -2.73 -12.61 -5.65
N PRO A 135 -3.23 -11.40 -5.42
CA PRO A 135 -4.34 -11.21 -4.49
C PRO A 135 -5.60 -11.93 -5.00
N PRO A 136 -6.38 -12.56 -4.10
CA PRO A 136 -7.64 -13.19 -4.49
C PRO A 136 -8.65 -12.14 -4.93
N MET A 137 -9.54 -12.49 -5.84
CA MET A 137 -10.69 -11.69 -6.22
C MET A 137 -11.85 -11.97 -5.26
N ALA A 138 -12.44 -10.92 -4.70
CA ALA A 138 -13.50 -11.04 -3.70
C ALA A 138 -14.83 -11.47 -4.33
N ALA A 139 -15.49 -12.44 -3.73
CA ALA A 139 -16.83 -12.86 -4.14
C ALA A 139 -17.89 -11.76 -3.89
N LYS A 140 -17.68 -10.94 -2.87
CA LYS A 140 -18.52 -9.79 -2.56
C LYS A 140 -17.62 -8.56 -2.37
N PRO A 141 -17.56 -7.62 -3.33
CA PRO A 141 -16.85 -6.35 -3.18
C PRO A 141 -17.34 -5.56 -1.96
N PHE A 142 -16.47 -4.73 -1.40
CA PHE A 142 -16.78 -3.95 -0.20
C PHE A 142 -17.99 -3.02 -0.40
N SER A 143 -18.09 -2.34 -1.54
CA SER A 143 -19.21 -1.44 -1.84
C SER A 143 -20.57 -2.14 -1.79
N LYS A 144 -20.64 -3.39 -2.28
CA LYS A 144 -21.86 -4.20 -2.19
C LYS A 144 -22.20 -4.61 -0.75
N TRP A 145 -21.18 -4.80 0.09
CA TRP A 145 -21.42 -5.05 1.50
C TRP A 145 -21.90 -3.78 2.19
N GLN A 146 -21.24 -2.64 1.93
CA GLN A 146 -21.56 -1.34 2.53
C GLN A 146 -23.00 -0.89 2.20
N ALA A 147 -23.44 -1.05 0.94
CA ALA A 147 -24.77 -0.68 0.50
C ALA A 147 -25.92 -1.50 1.16
N ASN A 148 -25.62 -2.71 1.64
CA ASN A 148 -26.61 -3.61 2.23
C ASN A 148 -26.54 -3.69 3.75
N ARG A 149 -25.74 -2.84 4.41
CA ARG A 149 -25.65 -2.82 5.87
C ARG A 149 -26.60 -1.80 6.47
N GLU A 150 -27.01 -2.04 7.71
CA GLU A 150 -27.72 -1.03 8.50
C GLU A 150 -26.73 0.01 9.01
N GLU A 151 -27.08 1.29 8.91
CA GLU A 151 -26.30 2.36 9.51
C GLU A 151 -26.56 2.44 11.02
N PRO A 152 -25.53 2.82 11.82
CA PRO A 152 -25.70 2.94 13.26
C PRO A 152 -26.68 4.07 13.61
N LYS A 153 -27.56 3.80 14.55
CA LYS A 153 -28.48 4.80 15.11
C LYS A 153 -27.72 5.66 16.14
N GLY A 154 -27.54 6.92 15.82
CA GLY A 154 -26.83 7.88 16.67
C GLY A 154 -25.31 7.75 16.56
N HIS A 155 -24.64 8.85 16.24
CA HIS A 155 -23.19 8.92 16.07
C HIS A 155 -22.66 10.24 16.63
N LYS A 156 -21.37 10.25 16.95
CA LYS A 156 -20.64 11.41 17.51
C LYS A 156 -19.95 12.26 16.43
N GLY A 157 -19.88 11.77 15.22
CA GLY A 157 -19.26 12.44 14.10
C GLY A 157 -19.25 11.57 12.84
N ASP A 158 -18.92 12.18 11.73
CA ASP A 158 -18.85 11.54 10.41
C ASP A 158 -17.40 11.49 9.92
N VAL A 159 -17.07 10.40 9.23
CA VAL A 159 -15.79 10.25 8.54
C VAL A 159 -16.01 9.60 7.17
N VAL A 160 -15.18 9.94 6.21
CA VAL A 160 -15.19 9.31 4.88
C VAL A 160 -14.16 8.18 4.88
N LEU A 161 -14.56 6.98 4.47
CA LEU A 161 -13.64 5.86 4.30
C LEU A 161 -13.27 5.69 2.82
N PHE A 162 -12.03 5.99 2.47
CA PHE A 162 -11.47 5.67 1.16
C PHE A 162 -10.95 4.23 1.18
N ALA A 163 -11.81 3.26 0.83
CA ALA A 163 -11.57 1.83 1.00
C ALA A 163 -10.38 1.27 0.20
N THR A 164 -9.91 2.00 -0.81
CA THR A 164 -8.87 1.63 -1.79
C THR A 164 -9.33 0.55 -2.79
N CYS A 165 -8.67 0.47 -3.96
CA CYS A 165 -9.00 -0.56 -4.94
C CYS A 165 -8.74 -1.99 -4.42
N PHE A 166 -7.68 -2.16 -3.61
CA PHE A 166 -7.38 -3.47 -3.00
C PHE A 166 -8.42 -3.86 -1.95
N GLY A 167 -8.84 -2.93 -1.09
CA GLY A 167 -9.91 -3.16 -0.12
C GLY A 167 -11.27 -3.40 -0.77
N GLU A 168 -11.53 -2.78 -1.92
CA GLU A 168 -12.76 -2.97 -2.66
C GLU A 168 -12.86 -4.39 -3.26
N TYR A 169 -11.81 -4.84 -3.96
CA TYR A 169 -11.91 -6.01 -4.85
C TYR A 169 -11.15 -7.24 -4.39
N ASN A 170 -10.17 -7.10 -3.46
CA ASN A 170 -9.28 -8.19 -3.08
C ASN A 170 -9.34 -8.54 -1.60
N ALA A 171 -9.39 -7.54 -0.71
CA ALA A 171 -9.41 -7.73 0.74
C ALA A 171 -10.55 -6.91 1.39
N PRO A 172 -11.82 -7.17 1.08
CA PRO A 172 -12.95 -6.39 1.61
C PRO A 172 -13.09 -6.47 3.13
N ASN A 173 -12.53 -7.49 3.77
CA ASN A 173 -12.52 -7.61 5.23
C ASN A 173 -11.79 -6.44 5.90
N VAL A 174 -10.77 -5.86 5.27
CA VAL A 174 -10.04 -4.70 5.81
C VAL A 174 -10.95 -3.47 5.96
N PRO A 175 -11.59 -2.94 4.90
CA PRO A 175 -12.52 -1.82 5.06
C PRO A 175 -13.78 -2.20 5.84
N MET A 176 -14.25 -3.46 5.81
CA MET A 176 -15.35 -3.92 6.67
C MET A 176 -14.98 -3.84 8.15
N ALA A 177 -13.79 -4.28 8.54
CA ALA A 177 -13.27 -4.14 9.89
C ALA A 177 -13.11 -2.66 10.28
N ALA A 178 -12.64 -1.81 9.34
CA ALA A 178 -12.54 -0.37 9.57
C ALA A 178 -13.90 0.26 9.89
N VAL A 179 -14.93 -0.06 9.10
CA VAL A 179 -16.31 0.40 9.37
C VAL A 179 -16.77 -0.04 10.75
N ARG A 180 -16.68 -1.34 11.07
CA ARG A 180 -17.13 -1.88 12.35
C ARG A 180 -16.43 -1.23 13.55
N VAL A 181 -15.09 -1.05 13.48
CA VAL A 181 -14.31 -0.42 14.56
C VAL A 181 -14.66 1.06 14.70
N LEU A 182 -14.80 1.81 13.61
CA LEU A 182 -15.16 3.21 13.63
C LEU A 182 -16.58 3.40 14.20
N GLU A 183 -17.53 2.60 13.78
CA GLU A 183 -18.91 2.62 14.29
C GLU A 183 -19.01 2.19 15.75
N HIS A 184 -18.27 1.16 16.16
CA HIS A 184 -18.14 0.79 17.57
C HIS A 184 -17.68 1.97 18.44
N ASN A 185 -16.79 2.82 17.90
CA ASN A 185 -16.30 4.02 18.58
C ASN A 185 -17.20 5.27 18.39
N GLY A 186 -18.35 5.12 17.73
CA GLY A 186 -19.38 6.14 17.62
C GLY A 186 -19.27 7.05 16.40
N PHE A 187 -18.57 6.64 15.35
CA PHE A 187 -18.52 7.38 14.08
C PHE A 187 -19.46 6.76 13.06
N ARG A 188 -20.11 7.60 12.25
CA ARG A 188 -20.76 7.15 11.02
C ARG A 188 -19.73 7.18 9.89
N VAL A 189 -19.66 6.06 9.12
CA VAL A 189 -18.71 5.90 8.03
C VAL A 189 -19.42 6.10 6.70
N LEU A 190 -19.07 7.20 6.03
CA LEU A 190 -19.62 7.58 4.73
C LEU A 190 -18.73 7.07 3.59
N PRO A 191 -19.33 6.63 2.49
CA PRO A 191 -18.56 6.36 1.27
C PRO A 191 -18.11 7.68 0.62
N PRO A 192 -17.05 7.66 -0.22
CA PRO A 192 -16.67 8.81 -1.03
C PRO A 192 -17.85 9.35 -1.86
N GLY A 193 -17.98 10.69 -1.91
CA GLY A 193 -19.01 11.37 -2.68
C GLY A 193 -20.39 11.46 -2.02
N VAL A 194 -20.58 10.97 -0.79
CA VAL A 194 -21.85 11.07 -0.04
C VAL A 194 -21.71 12.07 1.10
N LEU A 195 -22.56 13.09 1.11
CA LEU A 195 -22.63 14.07 2.20
C LEU A 195 -23.56 13.59 3.32
N PRO A 196 -23.37 14.09 4.56
CA PRO A 196 -24.28 13.80 5.66
C PRO A 196 -25.74 14.17 5.34
N GLY A 197 -26.65 13.22 5.44
CA GLY A 197 -28.09 13.41 5.16
C GLY A 197 -28.48 13.26 3.70
N GLU A 198 -27.54 13.03 2.80
CA GLU A 198 -27.83 12.72 1.40
C GLU A 198 -27.97 11.20 1.17
N GLY A 199 -28.69 10.83 0.12
CA GLY A 199 -28.75 9.47 -0.37
C GLY A 199 -27.40 9.03 -0.97
N GLY A 200 -27.28 7.74 -1.32
CA GLY A 200 -26.10 7.19 -1.94
C GLY A 200 -25.76 7.86 -3.28
N THR A 201 -24.53 7.65 -3.74
CA THR A 201 -24.07 8.09 -5.05
C THR A 201 -23.72 6.88 -5.92
N ASP A 202 -23.99 6.98 -7.24
CA ASP A 202 -23.53 5.99 -8.22
C ASP A 202 -22.04 6.15 -8.56
N LEU A 203 -21.43 7.27 -8.13
CA LEU A 203 -20.02 7.53 -8.36
C LEU A 203 -19.17 6.69 -7.39
N GLN A 204 -18.14 6.07 -7.93
CA GLN A 204 -17.20 5.26 -7.17
C GLN A 204 -15.80 5.87 -7.23
N PRO A 205 -15.03 5.83 -6.12
CA PRO A 205 -13.65 6.27 -6.16
C PRO A 205 -12.83 5.39 -7.10
N THR A 206 -11.89 6.00 -7.77
CA THR A 206 -10.91 5.26 -8.58
C THR A 206 -9.66 4.92 -7.75
N CYS A 207 -8.71 4.18 -8.33
CA CYS A 207 -7.41 3.94 -7.69
C CYS A 207 -6.73 5.27 -7.33
N CYS A 208 -5.93 5.29 -6.27
CA CYS A 208 -5.14 6.49 -5.89
C CYS A 208 -4.13 6.92 -6.97
N GLY A 209 -3.86 6.06 -7.95
CA GLY A 209 -2.97 6.33 -9.08
C GLY A 209 -1.52 5.87 -8.89
N MET A 210 -1.13 5.40 -7.68
CA MET A 210 0.26 5.01 -7.43
C MET A 210 0.84 4.02 -8.46
N PRO A 211 0.12 2.97 -8.91
CA PRO A 211 0.65 2.07 -9.93
C PRO A 211 0.93 2.74 -11.28
N ASN A 212 0.14 3.74 -11.69
CA ASN A 212 0.40 4.53 -12.90
C ASN A 212 1.66 5.36 -12.72
N LEU A 213 1.81 6.03 -11.58
CA LEU A 213 3.01 6.81 -11.26
C LEU A 213 4.27 5.93 -11.28
N ASP A 214 4.22 4.74 -10.67
CA ASP A 214 5.32 3.78 -10.66
C ASP A 214 5.69 3.28 -12.06
N GLY A 215 4.72 3.13 -12.95
CA GLY A 215 4.89 2.76 -14.34
C GLY A 215 5.28 3.92 -15.28
N GLY A 216 5.33 5.16 -14.76
CA GLY A 216 5.62 6.37 -15.54
C GLY A 216 4.44 6.91 -16.34
N ASP A 217 3.22 6.39 -16.15
CA ASP A 217 1.98 6.86 -16.75
C ASP A 217 1.43 8.09 -16.00
N ILE A 218 2.01 9.24 -16.25
CA ILE A 218 1.64 10.47 -15.57
C ILE A 218 0.24 10.95 -15.96
N ASP A 219 -0.17 10.78 -17.20
CA ASP A 219 -1.49 11.23 -17.67
C ASP A 219 -2.61 10.39 -17.03
N GLY A 220 -2.44 9.06 -16.99
CA GLY A 220 -3.34 8.16 -16.26
C GLY A 220 -3.38 8.45 -14.76
N TYR A 221 -2.22 8.75 -14.16
CA TYR A 221 -2.14 9.17 -12.77
C TYR A 221 -2.95 10.44 -12.50
N ILE A 222 -2.72 11.52 -13.25
CA ILE A 222 -3.41 12.81 -13.11
C ILE A 222 -4.92 12.67 -13.32
N SER A 223 -5.34 11.85 -14.28
CA SER A 223 -6.76 11.56 -14.52
C SER A 223 -7.43 10.97 -13.26
N LYS A 224 -6.77 10.01 -12.61
CA LYS A 224 -7.26 9.40 -11.36
C LYS A 224 -7.27 10.38 -10.19
N VAL A 225 -6.26 11.24 -10.07
CA VAL A 225 -6.23 12.31 -9.07
C VAL A 225 -7.44 13.24 -9.24
N ARG A 226 -7.68 13.73 -10.46
CA ARG A 226 -8.82 14.62 -10.76
C ARG A 226 -10.16 13.97 -10.42
N ALA A 227 -10.36 12.72 -10.81
CA ALA A 227 -11.60 11.99 -10.53
C ALA A 227 -11.87 11.83 -9.03
N ASN A 228 -10.84 11.42 -8.27
CA ASN A 228 -10.98 11.26 -6.81
C ASN A 228 -11.16 12.60 -6.10
N VAL A 229 -10.46 13.65 -6.52
CA VAL A 229 -10.58 14.98 -5.90
C VAL A 229 -11.97 15.56 -6.15
N ALA A 230 -12.51 15.44 -7.37
CA ALA A 230 -13.88 15.87 -7.67
C ALA A 230 -14.92 15.18 -6.78
N LEU A 231 -14.68 13.91 -6.43
CA LEU A 231 -15.56 13.12 -5.56
C LEU A 231 -15.41 13.50 -4.08
N LEU A 232 -14.19 13.71 -3.61
CA LEU A 232 -13.86 13.89 -2.18
C LEU A 232 -13.92 15.34 -1.71
N HIS A 233 -13.63 16.30 -2.60
CA HIS A 233 -13.55 17.72 -2.21
C HIS A 233 -14.85 18.28 -1.60
N PRO A 234 -16.07 17.95 -2.08
CA PRO A 234 -17.30 18.41 -1.42
C PRO A 234 -17.41 17.96 0.04
N GLN A 235 -16.99 16.74 0.34
CA GLN A 235 -16.98 16.19 1.69
C GLN A 235 -15.95 16.90 2.58
N VAL A 236 -14.78 17.21 2.03
CA VAL A 236 -13.75 18.01 2.72
C VAL A 236 -14.23 19.43 2.98
N ALA A 237 -14.91 20.06 2.01
CA ALA A 237 -15.53 21.38 2.20
C ALA A 237 -16.61 21.39 3.29
N ALA A 238 -17.28 20.25 3.52
CA ALA A 238 -18.19 20.04 4.64
C ALA A 238 -17.48 19.71 5.98
N GLY A 239 -16.15 19.77 6.03
CA GLY A 239 -15.34 19.55 7.25
C GLY A 239 -15.04 18.09 7.58
N LEU A 240 -15.29 17.13 6.67
CA LEU A 240 -15.06 15.72 6.92
C LEU A 240 -13.58 15.34 6.71
N LYS A 241 -13.10 14.41 7.53
CA LYS A 241 -11.80 13.75 7.33
C LYS A 241 -11.95 12.55 6.42
N ILE A 242 -10.93 12.30 5.60
CA ILE A 242 -10.81 11.12 4.74
C ILE A 242 -9.87 10.14 5.41
N VAL A 243 -10.40 9.01 5.84
CA VAL A 243 -9.65 7.94 6.53
C VAL A 243 -9.26 6.87 5.51
N VAL A 244 -7.96 6.53 5.48
CA VAL A 244 -7.41 5.61 4.49
C VAL A 244 -6.72 4.43 5.18
N PRO A 245 -7.14 3.16 4.93
CA PRO A 245 -6.57 1.99 5.59
C PRO A 245 -5.24 1.51 4.98
N SER A 246 -4.82 2.07 3.85
CA SER A 246 -3.57 1.68 3.17
C SER A 246 -2.55 2.80 3.22
N PRO A 247 -1.35 2.59 3.80
CA PRO A 247 -0.34 3.64 3.90
C PRO A 247 0.17 4.09 2.54
N THR A 248 0.18 3.23 1.52
CA THR A 248 0.56 3.61 0.15
C THR A 248 -0.44 4.61 -0.44
N CYS A 249 -1.74 4.33 -0.35
CA CYS A 249 -2.77 5.27 -0.82
C CYS A 249 -2.78 6.55 0.02
N GLY A 250 -2.66 6.44 1.36
CA GLY A 250 -2.56 7.59 2.24
C GLY A 250 -1.37 8.50 1.94
N TYR A 251 -0.18 7.92 1.72
CA TYR A 251 1.02 8.65 1.30
C TYR A 251 0.80 9.34 -0.06
N THR A 252 0.27 8.61 -1.03
CA THR A 252 -0.01 9.13 -2.38
C THR A 252 -0.95 10.34 -2.32
N MET A 253 -2.07 10.23 -1.59
CA MET A 253 -3.04 11.31 -1.44
C MET A 253 -2.47 12.52 -0.69
N LYS A 254 -1.70 12.27 0.38
CA LYS A 254 -1.14 13.35 1.23
C LYS A 254 0.05 14.06 0.61
N LYS A 255 0.91 13.34 -0.13
CA LYS A 255 2.22 13.83 -0.56
C LYS A 255 2.40 13.89 -2.07
N GLU A 256 1.99 12.86 -2.81
CA GLU A 256 2.23 12.81 -4.24
C GLU A 256 1.18 13.60 -5.03
N TRP A 257 -0.10 13.58 -4.64
CA TRP A 257 -1.14 14.34 -5.36
C TRP A 257 -0.80 15.83 -5.48
N PRO A 258 -0.47 16.57 -4.39
CA PRO A 258 -0.13 17.99 -4.49
C PRO A 258 1.15 18.27 -5.31
N GLU A 259 2.07 17.32 -5.35
CA GLU A 259 3.32 17.48 -6.09
C GLU A 259 3.15 17.36 -7.61
N TYR A 260 2.14 16.65 -8.08
CA TYR A 260 1.87 16.46 -9.51
C TYR A 260 0.69 17.27 -10.02
N LEU A 261 -0.22 17.66 -9.15
CA LEU A 261 -1.39 18.49 -9.47
C LEU A 261 -1.64 19.48 -8.33
N ASP A 262 -0.96 20.63 -8.39
CA ASP A 262 -1.02 21.66 -7.35
C ASP A 262 -2.23 22.60 -7.54
N THR A 263 -3.41 22.16 -7.09
CA THR A 263 -4.62 22.99 -7.03
C THR A 263 -5.12 23.13 -5.59
N PRO A 264 -5.91 24.20 -5.28
CA PRO A 264 -6.49 24.37 -3.94
C PRO A 264 -7.29 23.14 -3.47
N GLU A 265 -8.07 22.52 -4.36
CA GLU A 265 -8.91 21.36 -4.06
C GLU A 265 -8.05 20.13 -3.72
N VAL A 266 -6.97 19.91 -4.48
CA VAL A 266 -6.03 18.81 -4.23
C VAL A 266 -5.35 19.00 -2.87
N ARG A 267 -4.88 20.22 -2.57
CA ARG A 267 -4.28 20.52 -1.27
C ARG A 267 -5.27 20.34 -0.12
N ALA A 268 -6.54 20.74 -0.30
CA ALA A 268 -7.59 20.55 0.71
C ALA A 268 -7.83 19.07 0.99
N VAL A 269 -7.97 18.25 -0.07
CA VAL A 269 -8.16 16.79 0.07
C VAL A 269 -6.94 16.14 0.71
N ALA A 270 -5.72 16.52 0.32
CA ALA A 270 -4.49 16.03 0.92
C ALA A 270 -4.39 16.33 2.42
N ALA A 271 -4.75 17.57 2.83
CA ALA A 271 -4.74 18.00 4.23
C ALA A 271 -5.82 17.30 5.08
N ALA A 272 -6.96 16.95 4.49
CA ALA A 272 -8.05 16.23 5.16
C ALA A 272 -7.81 14.70 5.22
N THR A 273 -6.84 14.19 4.46
CA THR A 273 -6.52 12.75 4.42
C THR A 273 -5.70 12.34 5.65
N ILE A 274 -6.11 11.27 6.31
CA ILE A 274 -5.43 10.70 7.48
C ILE A 274 -5.34 9.17 7.36
N ASP A 275 -4.23 8.59 7.81
CA ASP A 275 -4.11 7.14 7.95
C ASP A 275 -5.12 6.61 8.98
N LEU A 276 -5.72 5.44 8.73
CA LEU A 276 -6.75 4.86 9.60
C LEU A 276 -6.23 4.64 11.03
N MET A 277 -5.05 4.05 11.17
CA MET A 277 -4.49 3.76 12.49
C MET A 277 -3.99 5.03 13.19
N GLU A 278 -3.54 6.04 12.42
CA GLU A 278 -3.24 7.38 12.93
C GLU A 278 -4.49 8.04 13.49
N PHE A 279 -5.62 7.96 12.78
CA PHE A 279 -6.90 8.48 13.26
C PHE A 279 -7.33 7.82 14.57
N LEU A 280 -7.28 6.48 14.65
CA LEU A 280 -7.61 5.76 15.88
C LEU A 280 -6.66 6.09 17.03
N LEU A 281 -5.37 6.29 16.75
CA LEU A 281 -4.40 6.71 17.75
C LEU A 281 -4.68 8.14 18.26
N GLN A 282 -5.14 9.06 17.40
CA GLN A 282 -5.60 10.38 17.82
C GLN A 282 -6.82 10.26 18.75
N LEU A 283 -7.81 9.43 18.39
CA LEU A 283 -8.94 9.17 19.28
C LEU A 283 -8.52 8.59 20.64
N ALA A 284 -7.53 7.71 20.66
CA ALA A 284 -6.99 7.17 21.92
C ALA A 284 -6.33 8.25 22.78
N LYS A 285 -5.55 9.18 22.18
CA LYS A 285 -4.95 10.32 22.90
C LYS A 285 -6.02 11.27 23.45
N GLU A 286 -7.11 11.46 22.72
CA GLU A 286 -8.25 12.28 23.13
C GLU A 286 -9.21 11.55 24.08
N LYS A 287 -8.91 10.32 24.50
CA LYS A 287 -9.77 9.46 25.35
C LYS A 287 -11.16 9.21 24.74
N LYS A 288 -11.24 9.20 23.40
CA LYS A 288 -12.46 8.94 22.65
C LYS A 288 -12.51 7.51 22.07
N LEU A 289 -11.37 6.80 22.04
CA LEU A 289 -11.30 5.40 21.65
C LEU A 289 -11.70 4.53 22.84
N LYS A 290 -12.61 3.59 22.62
CA LYS A 290 -12.93 2.56 23.61
C LYS A 290 -11.73 1.64 23.81
N LEU A 291 -11.41 1.32 25.07
CA LEU A 291 -10.28 0.45 25.42
C LEU A 291 -10.74 -0.86 26.10
N GLU A 292 -12.03 -1.12 26.08
CA GLU A 292 -12.63 -2.37 26.54
C GLU A 292 -12.55 -3.41 25.45
N PHE A 293 -11.60 -4.34 25.58
CA PHE A 293 -11.35 -5.42 24.64
C PHE A 293 -11.83 -6.75 25.20
N GLU A 294 -12.45 -7.58 24.36
CA GLU A 294 -12.93 -8.92 24.74
C GLU A 294 -11.75 -9.90 24.92
N LYS A 295 -10.78 -9.85 23.99
CA LYS A 295 -9.60 -10.74 24.01
C LYS A 295 -8.30 -10.04 23.70
N GLY A 296 -7.18 -10.65 24.16
CA GLY A 296 -5.83 -10.28 23.78
C GLY A 296 -5.41 -10.85 22.43
N LEU A 297 -4.27 -10.40 21.92
CA LEU A 297 -3.71 -10.80 20.64
C LEU A 297 -2.40 -11.61 20.76
N GLY A 298 -1.89 -11.80 21.99
CA GLY A 298 -0.65 -12.52 22.23
C GLY A 298 0.59 -11.79 21.71
N GLN A 299 1.54 -12.55 21.16
CA GLN A 299 2.76 -12.02 20.56
C GLN A 299 2.48 -11.55 19.12
N VAL A 300 2.63 -10.25 18.89
CA VAL A 300 2.34 -9.62 17.58
C VAL A 300 3.64 -9.15 16.94
N ALA A 301 3.98 -9.68 15.77
CA ALA A 301 5.01 -9.12 14.92
C ALA A 301 4.39 -8.06 14.00
N TYR A 302 4.69 -6.79 14.23
CA TYR A 302 4.19 -5.67 13.44
C TYR A 302 5.21 -5.24 12.39
N HIS A 303 4.93 -5.48 11.12
CA HIS A 303 5.74 -4.99 10.01
C HIS A 303 5.45 -3.53 9.70
N ALA A 304 6.45 -2.67 9.89
CA ALA A 304 6.37 -1.24 9.59
C ALA A 304 6.52 -0.97 8.09
N ALA A 305 5.40 -0.82 7.39
CA ALA A 305 5.36 -0.61 5.95
C ALA A 305 6.14 0.66 5.51
N CYS A 306 6.79 0.61 4.33
CA CYS A 306 7.65 1.70 3.85
C CYS A 306 6.92 3.04 3.69
N HIS A 307 5.74 3.05 3.08
CA HIS A 307 4.93 4.27 2.92
C HIS A 307 4.27 4.76 4.23
N LEU A 308 4.13 3.91 5.25
CA LEU A 308 3.78 4.36 6.59
C LEU A 308 4.95 5.17 7.19
N ARG A 309 6.17 4.64 7.09
CA ARG A 309 7.40 5.31 7.54
C ARG A 309 7.62 6.63 6.78
N ALA A 310 7.34 6.63 5.46
CA ALA A 310 7.45 7.82 4.61
C ALA A 310 6.50 8.96 5.00
N GLN A 311 5.39 8.66 5.68
CA GLN A 311 4.49 9.67 6.22
C GLN A 311 5.03 10.37 7.47
N LYS A 312 6.12 9.85 8.10
CA LYS A 312 6.72 10.38 9.34
C LYS A 312 5.73 10.45 10.52
N ILE A 313 4.73 9.56 10.57
CA ILE A 313 3.70 9.49 11.62
C ILE A 313 4.00 8.47 12.73
N GLY A 314 5.17 7.84 12.67
CA GLY A 314 5.56 6.73 13.55
C GLY A 314 4.84 5.42 13.19
N PHE A 315 4.54 4.61 14.19
CA PHE A 315 3.86 3.31 14.04
C PHE A 315 2.52 3.31 14.77
N PRO A 316 1.49 4.02 14.24
CA PRO A 316 0.23 4.18 14.94
C PRO A 316 -0.49 2.85 15.17
N GLY A 317 -0.43 1.91 14.21
CA GLY A 317 -0.99 0.58 14.36
C GLY A 317 -0.40 -0.18 15.53
N ALA A 318 0.94 -0.23 15.65
CA ALA A 318 1.62 -0.87 16.78
C ALA A 318 1.23 -0.21 18.12
N ARG A 319 1.12 1.12 18.15
CA ARG A 319 0.75 1.87 19.37
C ARG A 319 -0.71 1.66 19.79
N VAL A 320 -1.62 1.48 18.83
CA VAL A 320 -3.03 1.16 19.12
C VAL A 320 -3.16 -0.27 19.61
N LEU A 321 -2.54 -1.24 18.91
CA LEU A 321 -2.57 -2.65 19.31
C LEU A 321 -1.90 -2.91 20.67
N GLY A 322 -0.83 -2.18 21.00
CA GLY A 322 -0.20 -2.25 22.32
C GLY A 322 -1.08 -1.73 23.47
N LYS A 323 -2.29 -1.22 23.20
CA LYS A 323 -3.30 -0.90 24.24
C LYS A 323 -4.28 -2.05 24.47
N VAL A 324 -4.26 -3.07 23.63
CA VAL A 324 -5.06 -4.28 23.79
C VAL A 324 -4.47 -5.10 24.94
N LYS A 325 -5.32 -5.59 25.84
CA LYS A 325 -4.88 -6.44 26.95
C LYS A 325 -4.15 -7.69 26.41
N ASP A 326 -3.25 -8.25 27.19
CA ASP A 326 -2.54 -9.49 26.88
C ASP A 326 -1.96 -9.48 25.45
N THR A 327 -1.34 -8.36 25.07
CA THR A 327 -0.78 -8.14 23.74
C THR A 327 0.61 -7.52 23.85
N ASP A 328 1.61 -8.18 23.28
CA ASP A 328 2.97 -7.66 23.14
C ASP A 328 3.29 -7.44 21.65
N VAL A 329 3.75 -6.22 21.32
CA VAL A 329 3.94 -5.82 19.92
C VAL A 329 5.42 -5.57 19.63
N ARG A 330 6.02 -6.45 18.85
CA ARG A 330 7.39 -6.29 18.33
C ARG A 330 7.36 -5.66 16.93
N VAL A 331 7.95 -4.48 16.78
CA VAL A 331 8.04 -3.77 15.49
C VAL A 331 9.22 -4.30 14.68
N ILE A 332 8.97 -4.59 13.39
CA ILE A 332 9.96 -5.05 12.41
C ILE A 332 10.02 -4.02 11.28
N GLU A 333 11.14 -3.28 11.19
CA GLU A 333 11.35 -2.19 10.21
C GLU A 333 12.12 -2.65 8.97
N GLU A 334 11.89 -3.86 8.52
CA GLU A 334 12.57 -4.44 7.37
C GLU A 334 11.73 -4.35 6.09
N CYS A 335 12.37 -4.46 4.92
CA CYS A 335 11.72 -4.28 3.63
C CYS A 335 11.05 -5.55 3.15
N SER A 336 9.77 -5.46 2.70
CA SER A 336 9.08 -6.56 2.01
C SER A 336 9.46 -6.69 0.52
N ALA A 337 10.10 -5.67 -0.05
CA ALA A 337 10.50 -5.57 -1.46
C ALA A 337 9.38 -5.93 -2.44
N VAL A 338 8.18 -5.41 -2.17
CA VAL A 338 7.01 -5.56 -3.06
C VAL A 338 6.74 -4.26 -3.77
N ASP A 339 6.63 -3.20 -3.02
CA ASP A 339 6.27 -1.84 -3.39
C ASP A 339 5.35 -1.72 -4.62
N GLY A 340 4.09 -1.45 -4.36
CA GLY A 340 3.10 -1.39 -5.43
C GLY A 340 3.14 -2.63 -6.31
N THR A 341 3.55 -2.45 -7.55
CA THR A 341 3.58 -3.51 -8.57
C THR A 341 4.98 -4.04 -8.87
N TRP A 342 6.03 -3.37 -8.39
CA TRP A 342 7.43 -3.70 -8.73
C TRP A 342 7.77 -5.16 -8.44
N GLY A 343 7.48 -5.63 -7.24
CA GLY A 343 7.78 -7.01 -6.81
C GLY A 343 6.92 -8.09 -7.48
N MET A 344 5.87 -7.71 -8.21
CA MET A 344 5.03 -8.63 -8.98
C MET A 344 5.61 -8.93 -10.36
N LYS A 345 6.53 -8.10 -10.85
CA LYS A 345 7.16 -8.28 -12.16
C LYS A 345 8.13 -9.45 -12.14
N ALA A 346 8.14 -10.25 -13.19
CA ALA A 346 9.04 -11.40 -13.34
C ALA A 346 10.52 -11.00 -13.25
N ALA A 347 10.87 -9.85 -13.85
CA ALA A 347 12.23 -9.31 -13.85
C ALA A 347 12.78 -9.01 -12.44
N HIS A 348 11.89 -8.75 -11.47
CA HIS A 348 12.26 -8.31 -10.12
C HIS A 348 12.01 -9.35 -9.03
N TYR A 349 11.43 -10.50 -9.37
CA TYR A 349 11.00 -11.50 -8.39
C TYR A 349 12.16 -11.98 -7.49
N GLU A 350 13.30 -12.37 -8.07
CA GLU A 350 14.46 -12.88 -7.30
C GLU A 350 15.11 -11.77 -6.47
N THR A 351 15.29 -10.58 -7.04
CA THR A 351 15.78 -9.42 -6.31
C THR A 351 14.88 -9.10 -5.13
N GLY A 352 13.57 -9.07 -5.35
CA GLY A 352 12.58 -8.83 -4.29
C GLY A 352 12.64 -9.88 -3.19
N ARG A 353 12.75 -11.17 -3.55
CA ARG A 353 12.94 -12.26 -2.56
C ARG A 353 14.19 -12.07 -1.71
N LYS A 354 15.31 -11.75 -2.35
CA LYS A 354 16.60 -11.55 -1.66
C LYS A 354 16.51 -10.42 -0.63
N TYR A 355 15.94 -9.27 -1.01
CA TYR A 355 15.78 -8.14 -0.08
C TYR A 355 14.78 -8.42 1.04
N ALA A 356 13.71 -9.17 0.79
CA ALA A 356 12.71 -9.54 1.80
C ALA A 356 13.23 -10.52 2.87
N GLN A 357 14.38 -11.17 2.67
CA GLN A 357 14.90 -12.18 3.61
C GLN A 357 15.15 -11.65 5.04
N LYS A 358 15.46 -10.36 5.19
CA LYS A 358 15.63 -9.77 6.52
C LYS A 358 14.29 -9.68 7.26
N LEU A 359 13.23 -9.27 6.54
CA LEU A 359 11.88 -9.26 7.09
C LEU A 359 11.41 -10.66 7.45
N VAL A 360 11.59 -11.63 6.55
CA VAL A 360 11.21 -13.04 6.78
C VAL A 360 11.87 -13.57 8.05
N ARG A 361 13.19 -13.41 8.17
CA ARG A 361 13.91 -13.83 9.40
C ARG A 361 13.40 -13.10 10.63
N GLY A 362 13.18 -11.78 10.55
CA GLY A 362 12.69 -11.01 11.69
C GLY A 362 11.32 -11.47 12.17
N VAL A 363 10.45 -11.94 11.25
CA VAL A 363 9.15 -12.56 11.59
C VAL A 363 9.34 -13.95 12.18
N ASP A 364 10.15 -14.80 11.53
CA ASP A 364 10.38 -16.17 11.99
C ASP A 364 11.09 -16.23 13.37
N ASP A 365 11.98 -15.28 13.65
CA ASP A 365 12.69 -15.14 14.95
C ASP A 365 11.80 -14.54 16.06
N ALA A 366 10.73 -13.84 15.69
CA ALA A 366 9.76 -13.32 16.65
C ALA A 366 8.78 -14.38 17.14
N GLU A 367 8.64 -15.50 16.45
CA GLU A 367 7.70 -16.60 16.75
C GLU A 367 6.30 -16.10 17.14
N PRO A 368 5.68 -15.22 16.29
CA PRO A 368 4.48 -14.51 16.69
C PRO A 368 3.22 -15.39 16.60
N ASP A 369 2.24 -15.14 17.47
CA ASP A 369 0.88 -15.65 17.32
C ASP A 369 0.18 -15.00 16.11
N LEU A 370 0.55 -13.75 15.82
CA LEU A 370 -0.04 -12.93 14.77
C LEU A 370 0.99 -12.03 14.10
N VAL A 371 1.02 -12.01 12.77
CA VAL A 371 1.76 -11.01 12.00
C VAL A 371 0.81 -9.92 11.52
N VAL A 372 1.19 -8.67 11.73
CA VAL A 372 0.36 -7.52 11.38
C VAL A 372 1.12 -6.58 10.46
N THR A 373 0.47 -6.12 9.40
CA THR A 373 1.01 -5.09 8.49
C THR A 373 -0.10 -4.22 7.90
N ASP A 374 0.11 -2.90 7.88
CA ASP A 374 -0.83 -1.96 7.25
C ASP A 374 -0.84 -2.07 5.71
N CYS A 375 0.21 -2.66 5.13
CA CYS A 375 0.34 -2.80 3.68
C CYS A 375 -0.12 -4.19 3.21
N THR A 376 -1.27 -4.23 2.57
CA THR A 376 -1.85 -5.48 2.04
C THR A 376 -0.95 -6.18 1.01
N LEU A 377 -0.14 -5.44 0.25
CA LEU A 377 0.83 -6.02 -0.67
C LEU A 377 2.04 -6.61 0.05
N SER A 378 2.50 -5.98 1.13
CA SER A 378 3.52 -6.58 2.01
C SER A 378 3.01 -7.86 2.67
N ALA A 379 1.73 -7.90 3.03
CA ALA A 379 1.09 -9.11 3.56
C ALA A 379 1.18 -10.30 2.60
N LEU A 380 1.03 -10.07 1.29
CA LEU A 380 1.22 -11.12 0.26
C LEU A 380 2.63 -11.74 0.35
N ARG A 381 3.66 -10.90 0.43
CA ARG A 381 5.05 -11.37 0.53
C ARG A 381 5.30 -12.11 1.83
N ILE A 382 4.86 -11.54 2.95
CA ILE A 382 5.04 -12.14 4.27
C ILE A 382 4.34 -13.50 4.32
N ALA A 383 3.06 -13.58 3.97
CA ALA A 383 2.29 -14.82 3.98
C ALA A 383 2.87 -15.90 3.05
N HIS A 384 3.56 -15.50 1.98
CA HIS A 384 4.16 -16.44 1.02
C HIS A 384 5.56 -16.92 1.43
N GLU A 385 6.37 -16.05 2.04
CA GLU A 385 7.79 -16.34 2.29
C GLU A 385 8.08 -16.80 3.72
N THR A 386 7.20 -16.54 4.71
CA THR A 386 7.36 -16.97 6.11
C THR A 386 6.81 -18.38 6.35
N GLY A 387 7.23 -19.02 7.44
CA GLY A 387 6.75 -20.35 7.85
C GLY A 387 7.09 -21.46 6.84
N ARG A 388 8.31 -21.44 6.31
CA ARG A 388 8.82 -22.49 5.43
C ARG A 388 9.53 -23.59 6.24
N GLY A 389 9.44 -24.82 5.78
CA GLY A 389 9.97 -25.99 6.46
C GLY A 389 9.02 -26.49 7.55
N GLU A 390 9.53 -26.77 8.75
CA GLU A 390 8.75 -27.31 9.87
C GLU A 390 7.94 -26.24 10.62
N LYS A 391 8.24 -24.95 10.42
CA LYS A 391 7.50 -23.86 11.09
C LYS A 391 6.14 -23.64 10.44
N PRO A 392 5.05 -23.54 11.22
CA PRO A 392 3.73 -23.22 10.68
C PRO A 392 3.73 -21.82 10.08
N ARG A 393 2.93 -21.62 9.04
CA ARG A 393 2.75 -20.27 8.47
C ARG A 393 1.99 -19.39 9.46
N PRO A 394 2.53 -18.23 9.82
CA PRO A 394 1.83 -17.31 10.70
C PRO A 394 0.58 -16.75 10.02
N ARG A 395 -0.42 -16.45 10.80
CA ARG A 395 -1.59 -15.69 10.34
C ARG A 395 -1.16 -14.24 10.13
N VAL A 396 -1.38 -13.72 8.90
CA VAL A 396 -1.03 -12.34 8.53
C VAL A 396 -2.32 -11.54 8.37
N VAL A 397 -2.45 -10.40 9.05
CA VAL A 397 -3.66 -9.58 9.01
C VAL A 397 -3.33 -8.08 8.97
N HIS A 398 -4.32 -7.26 8.63
CA HIS A 398 -4.23 -5.81 8.77
C HIS A 398 -4.45 -5.40 10.25
N PRO A 399 -3.80 -4.33 10.79
CA PRO A 399 -3.97 -3.93 12.19
C PRO A 399 -5.43 -3.62 12.56
N ILE A 400 -6.24 -3.15 11.61
CA ILE A 400 -7.67 -2.91 11.87
C ILE A 400 -8.47 -4.20 12.04
N GLU A 401 -8.09 -5.28 11.34
CA GLU A 401 -8.71 -6.60 11.52
C GLU A 401 -8.35 -7.17 12.89
N ALA A 402 -7.07 -7.05 13.29
CA ALA A 402 -6.62 -7.46 14.63
C ALA A 402 -7.36 -6.69 15.73
N LEU A 403 -7.55 -5.39 15.54
CA LEU A 403 -8.30 -4.55 16.49
C LEU A 403 -9.78 -4.91 16.52
N ALA A 404 -10.42 -5.17 15.36
CA ALA A 404 -11.80 -5.64 15.29
C ALA A 404 -11.97 -6.98 16.02
N GLU A 405 -11.03 -7.89 15.85
CA GLU A 405 -11.00 -9.18 16.55
C GLU A 405 -10.86 -8.98 18.07
N ALA A 406 -9.99 -8.08 18.52
CA ALA A 406 -9.82 -7.78 19.94
C ALA A 406 -11.11 -7.21 20.56
N TYR A 407 -11.90 -6.46 19.82
CA TYR A 407 -13.22 -5.96 20.24
C TYR A 407 -14.35 -6.99 20.14
N GLY A 408 -14.14 -8.18 19.58
CA GLY A 408 -15.23 -9.13 19.30
C GLY A 408 -16.13 -8.75 18.12
N LEU A 409 -15.68 -7.84 17.25
CA LEU A 409 -16.47 -7.35 16.10
C LEU A 409 -16.34 -8.21 14.83
N GLY A 410 -15.69 -9.33 14.91
CA GLY A 410 -15.48 -10.30 13.85
C GLY A 410 -14.04 -10.81 13.83
N ASP A 411 -13.83 -11.94 13.15
CA ASP A 411 -12.51 -12.55 13.07
C ASP A 411 -11.69 -11.91 11.95
N ALA A 412 -10.38 -11.77 12.19
CA ALA A 412 -9.42 -11.39 11.16
C ALA A 412 -9.20 -12.58 10.21
N SER A 413 -9.84 -12.54 9.05
CA SER A 413 -9.97 -13.68 8.13
C SER A 413 -9.49 -13.39 6.70
N THR A 414 -8.78 -12.27 6.48
CA THR A 414 -8.27 -11.94 5.15
C THR A 414 -7.27 -13.00 4.68
N THR A 415 -7.54 -13.59 3.52
CA THR A 415 -6.58 -14.45 2.83
C THR A 415 -5.71 -13.63 1.90
N TYR A 416 -4.41 -13.62 2.15
CA TYR A 416 -3.46 -12.96 1.28
C TYR A 416 -2.80 -13.95 0.33
N GLY A 417 -3.03 -13.72 -0.96
CA GLY A 417 -2.34 -14.39 -2.05
C GLY A 417 -2.88 -15.75 -2.46
N ILE A 418 -3.03 -15.91 -3.77
CA ILE A 418 -3.24 -17.20 -4.42
C ILE A 418 -1.91 -17.62 -5.01
N VAL A 419 -1.40 -18.77 -4.58
CA VAL A 419 -0.21 -19.42 -5.15
C VAL A 419 -0.67 -20.54 -6.07
N PRO A 420 -0.11 -20.68 -7.28
CA PRO A 420 -0.38 -21.81 -8.13
C PRO A 420 -0.09 -23.14 -7.38
N LYS A 421 -1.01 -24.07 -7.46
CA LYS A 421 -0.79 -25.44 -6.96
C LYS A 421 0.12 -26.18 -7.93
N ASP A 422 1.04 -26.95 -7.37
CA ASP A 422 1.90 -27.87 -8.13
C ASP A 422 1.08 -28.93 -8.87
#